data_e0e9313e9866e0442ea50835fe32bfe6
#
_entry.id   e0e9313e9866e0442ea50835fe32bfe6
#
_cell.length_a   1.000
_cell.length_b   1.000
_cell.length_c   1.000
_cell.angle_alpha   90.00
_cell.angle_beta   90.00
_cell.angle_gamma   90.00
#
_symmetry.space_group_name_H-M   'P 1'
#
loop_
_entity.id
_entity.type
_entity.pdbx_description
1 polymer ?
#
loop_
_entity_poly.entity_id
_entity_poly.type
_entity_poly.pdbx_seq_one_letter_code
_entity_poly.pdbx_strand_id
1 'polypeptide(L)'
;MYEKQVPEDKADEVYPLLFSTMRIGDIFVRYLMQYEILLGQVTKKHTQKEVVEYIEKVYNPANKDRQIGFQPTRKLGRKYKEDDLTYNRNLLGHGDIEKVVSEEKIRQLSRSIMDVLWFSLWNKSE
;
A
#
# COMPACT_ATOMS: atom_id res chain seq x y z
N MET A 1 -20.20 -19.86 8.58
CA MET A 1 -19.71 -19.35 8.41
C MET A 1 -19.69 -18.36 8.27
N TYR A 2 -19.78 -17.83 8.51
CA TYR A 2 -19.73 -17.04 8.16
C TYR A 2 -18.97 -16.38 8.21
N GLU A 3 -18.91 -16.10 7.99
CA GLU A 3 -17.77 -15.46 8.03
C GLU A 3 -17.90 -14.05 7.75
N LYS A 4 -16.88 -13.19 8.05
CA LYS A 4 -16.94 -11.80 7.70
C LYS A 4 -16.99 -11.64 6.22
N GLN A 5 -17.83 -10.78 5.76
CA GLN A 5 -17.89 -10.45 4.35
C GLN A 5 -17.41 -9.04 4.15
N VAL A 6 -16.76 -8.79 3.03
CA VAL A 6 -16.34 -7.44 2.67
C VAL A 6 -17.59 -6.59 2.45
N PRO A 7 -17.65 -5.39 3.00
CA PRO A 7 -18.78 -4.50 2.76
C PRO A 7 -19.01 -4.32 1.27
N GLU A 8 -20.27 -4.43 0.86
CA GLU A 8 -20.60 -4.41 -0.55
C GLU A 8 -20.12 -3.17 -1.26
N ASP A 9 -20.32 -2.02 -0.63
CA ASP A 9 -19.93 -0.78 -1.26
C ASP A 9 -18.42 -0.74 -1.53
N LYS A 10 -17.62 -1.25 -0.61
CA LYS A 10 -16.17 -1.26 -0.80
C LYS A 10 -15.75 -2.29 -1.81
N ALA A 11 -16.38 -3.46 -1.78
CA ALA A 11 -16.05 -4.49 -2.75
C ALA A 11 -16.36 -4.00 -4.16
N ASP A 12 -17.48 -3.29 -4.33
CA ASP A 12 -17.86 -2.80 -5.64
C ASP A 12 -16.89 -1.76 -6.18
N GLU A 13 -16.20 -1.03 -5.30
CA GLU A 13 -15.24 -0.04 -5.73
C GLU A 13 -13.84 -0.61 -5.87
N VAL A 14 -13.42 -1.40 -4.91
CA VAL A 14 -12.01 -1.80 -4.82
C VAL A 14 -11.70 -2.99 -5.70
N TYR A 15 -12.56 -4.01 -5.71
CA TYR A 15 -12.27 -5.21 -6.47
C TYR A 15 -12.12 -4.97 -7.97
N PRO A 16 -13.03 -4.22 -8.62
CA PRO A 16 -12.83 -3.96 -10.04
C PRO A 16 -11.54 -3.21 -10.32
N LEU A 17 -11.18 -2.27 -9.46
CA LEU A 17 -9.93 -1.53 -9.64
C LEU A 17 -8.73 -2.45 -9.50
N LEU A 18 -8.73 -3.32 -8.50
CA LEU A 18 -7.63 -4.26 -8.32
C LEU A 18 -7.50 -5.20 -9.49
N PHE A 19 -8.62 -5.73 -9.98
CA PHE A 19 -8.58 -6.63 -11.12
C PHE A 19 -8.05 -5.92 -12.36
N SER A 20 -8.39 -4.63 -12.50
CA SER A 20 -7.86 -3.86 -13.61
C SER A 20 -6.35 -3.76 -13.56
N THR A 21 -5.79 -3.57 -12.36
CA THR A 21 -4.35 -3.46 -12.24
C THR A 21 -3.65 -4.76 -12.60
N MET A 22 -4.31 -5.89 -12.39
CA MET A 22 -3.71 -7.19 -12.71
C MET A 22 -3.46 -7.36 -14.20
N ARG A 23 -4.12 -6.58 -15.03
CA ARG A 23 -3.94 -6.65 -16.47
C ARG A 23 -2.84 -5.74 -16.98
N ILE A 24 -2.27 -4.92 -16.11
CA ILE A 24 -1.19 -4.04 -16.51
C ILE A 24 0.08 -4.86 -16.62
N GLY A 25 0.69 -4.86 -17.80
CA GLY A 25 1.88 -5.68 -18.04
C GLY A 25 3.11 -5.18 -17.32
N ASP A 26 3.25 -3.86 -17.18
CA ASP A 26 4.41 -3.28 -16.54
C ASP A 26 4.23 -3.33 -15.03
N ILE A 27 5.09 -4.08 -14.34
CA ILE A 27 4.92 -4.29 -12.90
C ILE A 27 5.14 -3.01 -12.09
N PHE A 28 5.95 -2.10 -12.59
CA PHE A 28 6.17 -0.84 -11.88
C PHE A 28 4.94 0.04 -11.96
N VAL A 29 4.34 0.13 -13.13
CA VAL A 29 3.10 0.89 -13.29
C VAL A 29 1.99 0.24 -12.46
N ARG A 30 1.94 -1.09 -12.49
CA ARG A 30 0.95 -1.81 -11.69
C ARG A 30 1.08 -1.46 -10.21
N TYR A 31 2.32 -1.44 -9.72
CA TYR A 31 2.57 -1.12 -8.32
C TYR A 31 2.08 0.29 -7.98
N LEU A 32 2.39 1.26 -8.85
CA LEU A 32 1.97 2.63 -8.61
C LEU A 32 0.45 2.74 -8.55
N MET A 33 -0.24 2.02 -9.44
CA MET A 33 -1.70 2.04 -9.44
C MET A 33 -2.26 1.36 -8.20
N GLN A 34 -1.65 0.26 -7.78
CA GLN A 34 -2.10 -0.42 -6.57
C GLN A 34 -1.90 0.46 -5.34
N TYR A 35 -0.81 1.23 -5.32
CA TYR A 35 -0.59 2.14 -4.21
C TYR A 35 -1.67 3.23 -4.19
N GLU A 36 -2.10 3.72 -5.37
CA GLU A 36 -3.17 4.71 -5.42
C GLU A 36 -4.47 4.15 -4.85
N ILE A 37 -4.75 2.88 -5.12
CA ILE A 37 -5.93 2.25 -4.56
C ILE A 37 -5.82 2.17 -3.04
N LEU A 38 -4.63 1.80 -2.55
CA LEU A 38 -4.40 1.75 -1.12
C LEU A 38 -4.61 3.12 -0.48
N LEU A 39 -4.05 4.14 -1.10
CA LEU A 39 -4.19 5.50 -0.61
C LEU A 39 -5.65 5.88 -0.48
N GLY A 40 -6.44 5.61 -1.51
CA GLY A 40 -7.87 5.93 -1.46
C GLY A 40 -8.63 5.12 -0.44
N GLN A 41 -8.15 3.91 -0.12
CA GLN A 41 -8.88 3.03 0.77
C GLN A 41 -8.62 3.32 2.24
N VAL A 42 -7.38 3.64 2.60
CA VAL A 42 -7.02 3.75 4.02
C VAL A 42 -6.83 5.17 4.50
N THR A 43 -7.02 6.17 3.64
CA THR A 43 -6.85 7.56 4.08
C THR A 43 -8.14 8.33 3.87
N LYS A 44 -8.27 9.42 4.58
CA LYS A 44 -9.40 10.33 4.43
C LYS A 44 -9.02 11.56 3.62
N LYS A 45 -7.79 12.02 3.78
CA LYS A 45 -7.32 13.22 3.09
C LYS A 45 -6.42 12.89 1.92
N HIS A 46 -6.32 11.61 1.58
CA HIS A 46 -5.53 11.16 0.43
C HIS A 46 -4.06 11.54 0.58
N THR A 47 -3.51 11.35 1.78
CA THR A 47 -2.12 11.71 2.04
C THR A 47 -1.29 10.49 2.38
N GLN A 48 -0.02 10.53 1.98
CA GLN A 48 0.90 9.43 2.28
C GLN A 48 1.15 9.32 3.78
N LYS A 49 1.09 10.43 4.49
CA LYS A 49 1.27 10.39 5.94
C LYS A 49 0.22 9.50 6.59
N GLU A 50 -1.01 9.57 6.11
CA GLU A 50 -2.06 8.70 6.64
C GLU A 50 -1.80 7.23 6.34
N VAL A 51 -1.21 6.93 5.18
CA VAL A 51 -0.84 5.55 4.87
C VAL A 51 0.22 5.06 5.86
N VAL A 52 1.25 5.87 6.09
CA VAL A 52 2.31 5.52 7.04
C VAL A 52 1.71 5.25 8.41
N GLU A 53 0.83 6.11 8.87
CA GLU A 53 0.20 5.95 10.18
C GLU A 53 -0.68 4.71 10.23
N TYR A 54 -1.42 4.43 9.17
CA TYR A 54 -2.27 3.26 9.13
C TYR A 54 -1.43 1.99 9.26
N ILE A 55 -0.34 1.92 8.53
CA ILE A 55 0.50 0.73 8.58
C ILE A 55 1.15 0.58 9.94
N GLU A 56 1.63 1.67 10.50
CA GLU A 56 2.31 1.61 11.78
C GLU A 56 1.36 1.30 12.93
N LYS A 57 0.19 1.90 12.93
CA LYS A 57 -0.67 1.85 14.12
C LYS A 57 -1.80 0.85 13.99
N VAL A 58 -2.17 0.46 12.79
CA VAL A 58 -3.31 -0.43 12.59
C VAL A 58 -2.89 -1.76 11.99
N TYR A 59 -2.24 -1.72 10.84
CA TYR A 59 -1.92 -2.96 10.13
C TYR A 59 -0.85 -3.79 10.84
N ASN A 60 0.30 -3.20 11.11
CA ASN A 60 1.41 -3.97 11.69
C ASN A 60 1.07 -4.57 13.05
N PRO A 61 0.43 -3.85 13.96
CA PRO A 61 0.11 -4.47 15.25
C PRO A 61 -0.81 -5.68 15.12
N ALA A 62 -1.67 -5.70 14.12
CA ALA A 62 -2.61 -6.80 13.93
C ALA A 62 -2.07 -7.93 13.07
N ASN A 63 -0.93 -7.74 12.40
CA ASN A 63 -0.40 -8.71 11.46
C ASN A 63 1.06 -9.02 11.75
N LYS A 64 1.30 -9.70 12.86
CA LYS A 64 2.66 -9.92 13.33
C LYS A 64 3.49 -10.79 12.39
N ASP A 65 2.82 -11.61 11.60
CA ASP A 65 3.51 -12.48 10.65
C ASP A 65 3.79 -11.80 9.31
N ARG A 66 3.21 -10.64 9.08
CA ARG A 66 3.31 -9.99 7.78
C ARG A 66 3.60 -8.52 7.95
N GLN A 67 4.61 -8.23 8.72
CA GLN A 67 4.97 -6.84 9.01
C GLN A 67 5.45 -6.11 7.77
N ILE A 68 5.08 -4.86 7.66
CA ILE A 68 5.63 -3.97 6.65
C ILE A 68 6.78 -3.22 7.31
N GLY A 69 7.95 -3.26 6.69
CA GLY A 69 9.11 -2.56 7.25
C GLY A 69 9.03 -1.06 7.05
N PHE A 70 9.96 -0.35 7.65
CA PHE A 70 10.03 1.10 7.56
C PHE A 70 11.43 1.54 7.18
N GLN A 71 11.51 2.63 6.44
CA GLN A 71 12.78 3.21 6.01
C GLN A 71 12.90 4.62 6.57
N PRO A 72 14.07 4.99 7.07
CA PRO A 72 14.29 6.38 7.44
C PRO A 72 14.36 7.22 6.17
N THR A 73 13.82 8.41 6.24
CA THR A 73 13.86 9.29 5.11
C THR A 73 13.99 10.71 5.61
N ARG A 74 14.25 11.64 4.69
CA ARG A 74 14.41 13.04 5.06
C ARG A 74 13.66 13.89 4.05
N LYS A 75 12.86 14.79 4.55
CA LYS A 75 12.08 15.67 3.72
C LYS A 75 12.11 17.06 4.35
N LEU A 76 12.41 18.07 3.56
CA LEU A 76 12.48 19.44 4.06
C LEU A 76 13.42 19.56 5.25
N GLY A 77 14.52 18.80 5.23
CA GLY A 77 15.50 18.87 6.30
C GLY A 77 15.15 18.12 7.57
N ARG A 78 13.98 17.50 7.61
CA ARG A 78 13.56 16.75 8.81
C ARG A 78 13.69 15.27 8.59
N LYS A 79 14.02 14.58 9.65
CA LYS A 79 14.07 13.13 9.62
C LYS A 79 12.72 12.56 9.97
N TYR A 80 12.28 11.58 9.21
CA TYR A 80 11.08 10.85 9.57
C TYR A 80 11.17 9.49 8.87
N LYS A 81 10.20 8.63 9.08
CA LYS A 81 10.24 7.31 8.48
C LYS A 81 9.03 7.11 7.60
N GLU A 82 9.20 6.30 6.59
CA GLU A 82 8.10 5.90 5.72
C GLU A 82 8.04 4.39 5.68
N ASP A 83 6.85 3.84 5.60
CA ASP A 83 6.72 2.41 5.38
C ASP A 83 7.29 2.05 4.01
N ASP A 84 7.68 0.79 3.86
CA ASP A 84 8.32 0.35 2.62
C ASP A 84 7.45 0.59 1.39
N LEU A 85 6.14 0.47 1.52
CA LEU A 85 5.26 0.68 0.38
C LEU A 85 5.31 2.12 -0.10
N THR A 86 5.24 3.05 0.83
CA THR A 86 5.29 4.48 0.51
C THR A 86 6.67 4.87 0.01
N TYR A 87 7.70 4.37 0.67
CA TYR A 87 9.07 4.71 0.32
C TYR A 87 9.39 4.30 -1.12
N ASN A 88 9.04 3.07 -1.49
CA ASN A 88 9.34 2.59 -2.82
C ASN A 88 8.45 3.23 -3.88
N ARG A 89 7.23 3.55 -3.53
CA ARG A 89 6.38 4.32 -4.44
C ARG A 89 7.04 5.65 -4.78
N ASN A 90 7.63 6.29 -3.79
CA ASN A 90 8.26 7.59 -4.02
C ASN A 90 9.53 7.48 -4.82
N LEU A 91 10.31 6.42 -4.62
CA LEU A 91 11.49 6.19 -5.46
C LEU A 91 11.10 6.06 -6.93
N LEU A 92 10.07 5.28 -7.21
CA LEU A 92 9.62 5.09 -8.57
C LEU A 92 9.03 6.37 -9.16
N GLY A 93 8.27 7.08 -8.34
CA GLY A 93 7.60 8.28 -8.81
C GLY A 93 8.56 9.42 -9.13
N HIS A 94 9.70 9.45 -8.45
CA HIS A 94 10.68 10.52 -8.69
C HIS A 94 11.63 10.18 -9.82
N GLY A 95 11.60 8.95 -10.33
CA GLY A 95 12.48 8.57 -11.43
C GLY A 95 13.95 8.59 -11.05
N ASP A 96 14.25 8.28 -9.80
CA ASP A 96 15.63 8.29 -9.33
C ASP A 96 16.34 7.04 -9.85
N ILE A 97 17.10 7.18 -10.93
CA ILE A 97 17.71 6.07 -11.59
C ILE A 97 18.72 5.37 -10.70
N GLU A 98 19.38 6.10 -9.84
CA GLU A 98 20.41 5.52 -8.98
C GLU A 98 19.84 4.63 -7.89
N LYS A 99 18.55 4.78 -7.62
CA LYS A 99 17.88 4.00 -6.59
C LYS A 99 16.80 3.13 -7.17
N VAL A 100 17.05 2.60 -8.37
CA VAL A 100 16.05 1.78 -9.03
C VAL A 100 15.72 0.56 -8.19
N VAL A 101 14.44 0.29 -8.07
CA VAL A 101 13.95 -0.85 -7.33
C VAL A 101 13.88 -2.05 -8.27
N SER A 102 14.35 -3.20 -7.81
CA SER A 102 14.37 -4.39 -8.68
C SER A 102 12.95 -4.91 -8.90
N GLU A 103 12.78 -5.66 -9.99
CA GLU A 103 11.49 -6.28 -10.27
C GLU A 103 11.04 -7.21 -9.17
N GLU A 104 11.98 -7.98 -8.62
CA GLU A 104 11.63 -8.91 -7.57
C GLU A 104 11.11 -8.17 -6.34
N LYS A 105 11.78 -7.07 -6.00
CA LYS A 105 11.34 -6.26 -4.86
C LYS A 105 9.94 -5.71 -5.11
N ILE A 106 9.68 -5.24 -6.31
CA ILE A 106 8.36 -4.70 -6.63
C ILE A 106 7.30 -5.78 -6.57
N ARG A 107 7.62 -7.01 -7.01
CA ARG A 107 6.64 -8.10 -6.90
C ARG A 107 6.32 -8.40 -5.45
N GLN A 108 7.34 -8.37 -4.58
CA GLN A 108 7.12 -8.58 -3.15
C GLN A 108 6.26 -7.48 -2.56
N LEU A 109 6.57 -6.23 -2.93
CA LEU A 109 5.81 -5.09 -2.41
C LEU A 109 4.37 -5.10 -2.91
N SER A 110 4.16 -5.54 -4.15
CA SER A 110 2.79 -5.68 -4.65
C SER A 110 1.98 -6.67 -3.82
N ARG A 111 2.61 -7.78 -3.44
CA ARG A 111 1.91 -8.73 -2.56
C ARG A 111 1.60 -8.10 -1.22
N SER A 112 2.54 -7.30 -0.71
CA SER A 112 2.32 -6.63 0.57
C SER A 112 1.18 -5.62 0.48
N ILE A 113 1.09 -4.88 -0.62
CA ILE A 113 -0.03 -3.96 -0.81
C ILE A 113 -1.35 -4.73 -0.80
N MET A 114 -1.38 -5.87 -1.47
CA MET A 114 -2.60 -6.68 -1.49
C MET A 114 -2.97 -7.14 -0.08
N ASP A 115 -1.96 -7.52 0.71
CA ASP A 115 -2.23 -7.92 2.09
C ASP A 115 -2.84 -6.77 2.89
N VAL A 116 -2.31 -5.56 2.75
CA VAL A 116 -2.83 -4.42 3.49
C VAL A 116 -4.24 -4.07 3.02
N LEU A 117 -4.45 -4.09 1.70
CA LEU A 117 -5.77 -3.79 1.15
C LEU A 117 -6.80 -4.81 1.64
N TRP A 118 -6.46 -6.08 1.58
CA TRP A 118 -7.37 -7.12 2.04
C TRP A 118 -7.70 -6.94 3.51
N PHE A 119 -6.66 -6.68 4.31
CA PHE A 119 -6.86 -6.44 5.73
C PHE A 119 -7.79 -5.25 5.95
N SER A 120 -7.60 -4.17 5.21
CA SER A 120 -8.39 -2.97 5.41
C SER A 120 -9.87 -3.21 5.08
N LEU A 121 -10.14 -4.04 4.07
CA LEU A 121 -11.52 -4.34 3.71
C LEU A 121 -12.21 -5.17 4.77
N TRP A 122 -11.48 -6.15 5.35
CA TRP A 122 -12.08 -7.02 6.34
C TRP A 122 -12.16 -6.39 7.72
N ASN A 123 -11.32 -5.42 7.99
CA ASN A 123 -11.26 -4.81 9.31
C ASN A 123 -11.68 -3.36 9.32
N LYS A 124 -12.49 -2.95 8.37
CA LYS A 124 -12.92 -1.62 8.31
C LYS A 124 -14.06 -1.49 9.24
N SER A 125 -13.98 -1.03 10.33
CA SER A 125 -15.09 -0.96 11.06
C SER A 125 -15.18 0.16 11.76
N GLU A 126 -14.76 0.42 12.33
CA GLU A 126 -15.10 1.27 13.32
C GLU A 126 -14.54 2.48 13.17
#